data_afab0c26f3860a54523d1beb00d0f51c
#
_entry.id   afab0c26f3860a54523d1beb00d0f51c
#
_cell.length_a   1.000
_cell.length_b   1.000
_cell.length_c   1.000
_cell.angle_alpha   90.00
_cell.angle_beta   90.00
_cell.angle_gamma   90.00
#
_symmetry.space_group_name_H-M   'P 1'
#
loop_
_entity.id
_entity.type
_entity.pdbx_description
1 polymer ?
#
loop_
_entity_poly.entity_id
_entity_poly.type
_entity_poly.pdbx_seq_one_letter_code
_entity_poly.pdbx_strand_id
1 'polypeptide(L)'
;MSTSAKIILRKKPNSKGLYPLAIRITKDRRSTYKHIGHYIELEDWDTKNLQIRKSHPNAESLNNLLTSKLSEARKGLIVLQTNNKDVTARQIKKEIYKPTSKLTFFDFADEHLEALEAENKINRHSTDSAWLSYIEKYCKARHLTFQEIDERFLKKFKIYLKGTCSLTETTAMNVMVLIRLLFNRAIKDKVVSKELYPFGAGKFKIKFPETTKTGLTGKEIQALATVSELTDMEKHSLNVWLFSFYFAGMRVSDVLFTRWSKIYDGRLHYRMGKNSKLLSLKIPAQVEKILLQYVSDRRNDDDFIFPEMKKANLSDAKDIYRKKKVANKKFNDHLKKIAKRAGIQKKVTMHIARHSFGNIAADNIHPLMLQKLYRHTDLKTTINYQANFIHKDADDALDSVINF
;
A
#
# COMPACT_ATOMS: atom_id res chain seq x y z
N MET A 1 -12.93 32.20 -32.10
CA MET A 1 -12.04 31.16 -32.73
C MET A 1 -12.92 29.95 -33.10
N SER A 2 -12.91 29.55 -34.40
CA SER A 2 -13.81 28.49 -34.86
C SER A 2 -13.14 27.12 -34.81
N THR A 3 -13.71 26.23 -34.01
CA THR A 3 -13.28 24.83 -33.95
C THR A 3 -14.39 23.93 -34.43
N SER A 4 -14.10 22.98 -35.33
CA SER A 4 -15.13 22.10 -35.90
C SER A 4 -14.60 20.66 -36.09
N ALA A 5 -15.54 19.70 -36.03
CA ALA A 5 -15.30 18.32 -36.40
C ALA A 5 -16.32 17.89 -37.48
N LYS A 6 -15.82 17.27 -38.55
CA LYS A 6 -16.66 16.80 -39.68
C LYS A 6 -16.17 15.42 -40.16
N ILE A 7 -17.10 14.59 -40.61
CA ILE A 7 -16.81 13.35 -41.31
C ILE A 7 -16.32 13.68 -42.70
N ILE A 8 -15.31 12.99 -43.18
CA ILE A 8 -14.80 13.18 -44.56
C ILE A 8 -14.30 11.86 -45.13
N LEU A 9 -14.37 11.77 -46.48
CA LEU A 9 -13.60 10.79 -47.25
C LEU A 9 -12.25 11.41 -47.64
N ARG A 10 -11.14 10.70 -47.42
CA ARG A 10 -9.78 11.18 -47.75
C ARG A 10 -9.53 11.05 -49.26
N LYS A 11 -8.80 12.02 -49.84
CA LYS A 11 -8.59 12.11 -51.29
C LYS A 11 -7.63 11.04 -51.86
N LYS A 12 -6.76 10.43 -51.03
CA LYS A 12 -5.78 9.42 -51.49
C LYS A 12 -6.31 8.01 -51.18
N PRO A 13 -6.56 7.17 -52.18
CA PRO A 13 -6.94 5.78 -51.93
C PRO A 13 -5.74 4.94 -51.43
N ASN A 14 -6.04 3.76 -50.90
CA ASN A 14 -5.06 2.73 -50.58
C ASN A 14 -4.64 1.95 -51.85
N SER A 15 -3.75 0.96 -51.71
CA SER A 15 -3.28 0.11 -52.83
C SER A 15 -4.37 -0.70 -53.56
N LYS A 16 -5.59 -0.78 -52.97
CA LYS A 16 -6.75 -1.46 -53.54
C LYS A 16 -7.76 -0.47 -54.17
N GLY A 17 -7.42 0.82 -54.30
CA GLY A 17 -8.29 1.81 -54.88
C GLY A 17 -9.37 2.36 -53.91
N LEU A 18 -9.41 1.88 -52.63
CA LEU A 18 -10.43 2.28 -51.65
C LEU A 18 -10.00 3.52 -50.87
N TYR A 19 -10.95 4.38 -50.57
CA TYR A 19 -10.75 5.68 -49.91
C TYR A 19 -11.00 5.59 -48.41
N PRO A 20 -10.07 6.08 -47.56
CA PRO A 20 -10.21 5.99 -46.11
C PRO A 20 -11.21 7.00 -45.56
N LEU A 21 -12.06 6.52 -44.64
CA LEU A 21 -12.97 7.35 -43.83
C LEU A 21 -12.22 7.99 -42.66
N ALA A 22 -12.46 9.27 -42.40
CA ALA A 22 -11.79 10.00 -41.34
C ALA A 22 -12.69 11.09 -40.73
N ILE A 23 -12.40 11.45 -39.47
CA ILE A 23 -12.89 12.69 -38.84
C ILE A 23 -11.82 13.77 -39.06
N ARG A 24 -12.20 14.88 -39.67
CA ARG A 24 -11.41 16.10 -39.78
C ARG A 24 -11.72 17.01 -38.60
N ILE A 25 -10.70 17.37 -37.83
CA ILE A 25 -10.78 18.37 -36.76
C ILE A 25 -10.05 19.60 -37.25
N THR A 26 -10.76 20.75 -37.27
CA THR A 26 -10.19 22.03 -37.70
C THR A 26 -10.25 23.02 -36.55
N LYS A 27 -9.12 23.69 -36.25
CA LYS A 27 -9.04 24.84 -35.36
C LYS A 27 -8.16 25.90 -36.03
N ASP A 28 -8.62 27.12 -36.05
CA ASP A 28 -7.88 28.29 -36.55
C ASP A 28 -7.29 28.05 -37.97
N ARG A 29 -8.13 27.54 -38.89
CA ARG A 29 -7.78 27.17 -40.27
C ARG A 29 -6.78 26.00 -40.42
N ARG A 30 -6.27 25.41 -39.32
CA ARG A 30 -5.41 24.23 -39.36
C ARG A 30 -6.23 22.98 -39.14
N SER A 31 -6.06 21.99 -40.01
CA SER A 31 -6.80 20.72 -39.92
C SER A 31 -5.91 19.54 -39.57
N THR A 32 -6.44 18.64 -38.78
CA THR A 32 -5.87 17.32 -38.53
C THR A 32 -6.91 16.23 -38.77
N TYR A 33 -6.46 14.99 -38.98
CA TYR A 33 -7.34 13.89 -39.38
C TYR A 33 -7.18 12.69 -38.46
N LYS A 34 -8.31 12.08 -38.09
CA LYS A 34 -8.34 10.77 -37.42
C LYS A 34 -8.96 9.76 -38.36
N HIS A 35 -8.18 8.80 -38.80
CA HIS A 35 -8.67 7.66 -39.58
C HIS A 35 -9.53 6.75 -38.71
N ILE A 36 -10.62 6.21 -39.29
CA ILE A 36 -11.59 5.36 -38.59
C ILE A 36 -11.25 3.86 -38.79
N GLY A 37 -10.34 3.56 -39.70
CA GLY A 37 -9.94 2.20 -40.01
C GLY A 37 -10.78 1.51 -41.07
N HIS A 38 -11.79 2.20 -41.64
CA HIS A 38 -12.63 1.71 -42.71
C HIS A 38 -12.36 2.45 -44.01
N TYR A 39 -12.55 1.74 -45.13
CA TYR A 39 -12.29 2.20 -46.49
C TYR A 39 -13.50 1.86 -47.33
N ILE A 40 -13.88 2.74 -48.26
CA ILE A 40 -15.02 2.55 -49.19
C ILE A 40 -14.62 2.98 -50.60
N GLU A 41 -15.42 2.61 -51.58
CA GLU A 41 -15.29 3.14 -52.93
C GLU A 41 -15.78 4.56 -53.00
N LEU A 42 -15.29 5.33 -53.99
CA LEU A 42 -15.69 6.74 -54.16
C LEU A 42 -17.18 6.88 -54.42
N GLU A 43 -17.75 5.94 -55.19
CA GLU A 43 -19.17 5.91 -55.59
C GLU A 43 -20.12 5.71 -54.40
N ASP A 44 -19.65 5.05 -53.33
CA ASP A 44 -20.42 4.82 -52.11
C ASP A 44 -20.47 6.03 -51.18
N TRP A 45 -19.78 7.12 -51.50
CA TRP A 45 -19.74 8.31 -50.68
C TRP A 45 -20.71 9.38 -51.15
N ASP A 46 -21.59 9.84 -50.26
CA ASP A 46 -22.41 11.00 -50.43
C ASP A 46 -21.71 12.27 -49.93
N THR A 47 -21.16 13.04 -50.83
CA THR A 47 -20.40 14.26 -50.52
C THR A 47 -21.29 15.38 -49.96
N LYS A 48 -22.60 15.41 -50.30
CA LYS A 48 -23.56 16.44 -49.86
C LYS A 48 -23.97 16.19 -48.41
N ASN A 49 -24.28 14.96 -48.07
CA ASN A 49 -24.78 14.58 -46.75
C ASN A 49 -23.63 14.07 -45.81
N LEU A 50 -22.42 13.93 -46.31
CA LEU A 50 -21.24 13.41 -45.58
C LEU A 50 -21.50 12.05 -44.94
N GLN A 51 -22.08 11.13 -45.67
CA GLN A 51 -22.47 9.79 -45.24
C GLN A 51 -22.22 8.76 -46.33
N ILE A 52 -22.29 7.50 -45.98
CA ILE A 52 -22.19 6.37 -46.91
C ILE A 52 -23.56 6.16 -47.53
N ARG A 53 -23.62 6.02 -48.87
CA ARG A 53 -24.85 5.80 -49.62
C ARG A 53 -25.51 4.48 -49.24
N LYS A 54 -26.84 4.42 -49.30
CA LYS A 54 -27.62 3.22 -48.98
C LYS A 54 -27.31 2.00 -49.89
N SER A 55 -26.68 2.24 -51.04
CA SER A 55 -26.24 1.20 -51.96
C SER A 55 -25.10 0.32 -51.39
N HIS A 56 -24.33 0.86 -50.45
CA HIS A 56 -23.24 0.08 -49.81
C HIS A 56 -23.79 -0.97 -48.85
N PRO A 57 -23.34 -2.25 -48.90
CA PRO A 57 -23.91 -3.35 -48.12
C PRO A 57 -23.95 -3.10 -46.61
N ASN A 58 -22.95 -2.37 -46.06
CA ASN A 58 -22.82 -2.04 -44.66
C ASN A 58 -23.11 -0.58 -44.34
N ALA A 59 -23.89 0.12 -45.15
CA ALA A 59 -24.17 1.56 -45.06
C ALA A 59 -24.66 1.99 -43.68
N GLU A 60 -25.64 1.28 -43.14
CA GLU A 60 -26.24 1.59 -41.84
C GLU A 60 -25.23 1.46 -40.70
N SER A 61 -24.56 0.34 -40.61
CA SER A 61 -23.56 0.06 -39.53
C SER A 61 -22.40 1.06 -39.58
N LEU A 62 -21.90 1.37 -40.79
CA LEU A 62 -20.80 2.31 -40.96
C LEU A 62 -21.24 3.76 -40.67
N ASN A 63 -22.46 4.17 -41.09
CA ASN A 63 -22.98 5.50 -40.75
C ASN A 63 -23.21 5.66 -39.26
N ASN A 64 -23.69 4.65 -38.57
CA ASN A 64 -23.84 4.65 -37.11
C ASN A 64 -22.47 4.78 -36.43
N LEU A 65 -21.45 4.06 -36.89
CA LEU A 65 -20.06 4.17 -36.40
C LEU A 65 -19.50 5.58 -36.63
N LEU A 66 -19.69 6.14 -37.83
CA LEU A 66 -19.27 7.50 -38.20
C LEU A 66 -19.91 8.56 -37.29
N THR A 67 -21.20 8.44 -37.05
CA THR A 67 -21.98 9.34 -36.17
C THR A 67 -21.51 9.25 -34.73
N SER A 68 -21.26 8.04 -34.21
CA SER A 68 -20.72 7.81 -32.89
C SER A 68 -19.34 8.45 -32.74
N LYS A 69 -18.45 8.25 -33.72
CA LYS A 69 -17.10 8.83 -33.71
C LYS A 69 -17.08 10.35 -33.85
N LEU A 70 -18.01 10.91 -34.60
CA LEU A 70 -18.20 12.35 -34.68
C LEU A 70 -18.69 12.94 -33.36
N SER A 71 -19.64 12.27 -32.69
CA SER A 71 -20.14 12.66 -31.37
C SER A 71 -19.03 12.65 -30.32
N GLU A 72 -18.20 11.60 -30.31
CA GLU A 72 -17.03 11.51 -29.44
C GLU A 72 -16.07 12.70 -29.67
N ALA A 73 -15.78 13.01 -30.93
CA ALA A 73 -14.92 14.14 -31.27
C ALA A 73 -15.52 15.50 -30.83
N ARG A 74 -16.83 15.70 -31.02
CA ARG A 74 -17.53 16.91 -30.59
C ARG A 74 -17.57 17.08 -29.07
N LYS A 75 -17.87 16.02 -28.32
CA LYS A 75 -17.82 16.02 -26.85
C LYS A 75 -16.43 16.42 -26.35
N GLY A 76 -15.36 15.84 -26.91
CA GLY A 76 -13.98 16.20 -26.56
C GLY A 76 -13.64 17.66 -26.86
N LEU A 77 -14.14 18.21 -27.98
CA LEU A 77 -14.00 19.64 -28.32
C LEU A 77 -14.66 20.56 -27.30
N ILE A 78 -15.89 20.24 -26.87
CA ILE A 78 -16.65 21.02 -25.87
C ILE A 78 -15.86 21.03 -24.55
N VAL A 79 -15.39 19.87 -24.04
CA VAL A 79 -14.61 19.77 -22.80
C VAL A 79 -13.33 20.61 -22.86
N LEU A 80 -12.63 20.61 -24.00
CA LEU A 80 -11.40 21.40 -24.18
C LEU A 80 -11.67 22.90 -24.24
N GLN A 81 -12.78 23.31 -24.84
CA GLN A 81 -13.21 24.72 -24.89
C GLN A 81 -13.63 25.24 -23.51
N THR A 82 -14.39 24.42 -22.75
CA THR A 82 -14.84 24.78 -21.38
C THR A 82 -13.66 24.93 -20.41
N ASN A 83 -12.57 24.18 -20.62
CA ASN A 83 -11.38 24.26 -19.78
C ASN A 83 -10.40 25.39 -20.17
N ASN A 84 -10.77 26.32 -21.04
CA ASN A 84 -9.98 27.46 -21.49
C ASN A 84 -8.54 27.12 -21.93
N LYS A 85 -8.30 25.92 -22.46
CA LYS A 85 -6.99 25.53 -22.95
C LYS A 85 -6.81 25.98 -24.40
N ASP A 86 -5.87 26.88 -24.61
CA ASP A 86 -5.43 27.24 -25.97
C ASP A 86 -4.55 26.11 -26.53
N VAL A 87 -5.19 25.17 -27.23
CA VAL A 87 -4.54 23.96 -27.78
C VAL A 87 -4.67 23.92 -29.30
N THR A 88 -3.63 23.46 -29.99
CA THR A 88 -3.61 23.29 -31.45
C THR A 88 -4.52 22.14 -31.90
N ALA A 89 -4.95 22.13 -33.18
CA ALA A 89 -5.77 21.04 -33.75
C ALA A 89 -5.08 19.65 -33.56
N ARG A 90 -3.74 19.58 -33.59
CA ARG A 90 -2.97 18.35 -33.36
C ARG A 90 -3.03 17.90 -31.89
N GLN A 91 -2.96 18.84 -30.96
CA GLN A 91 -3.12 18.56 -29.53
C GLN A 91 -4.54 18.15 -29.20
N ILE A 92 -5.55 18.81 -29.80
CA ILE A 92 -6.96 18.42 -29.71
C ILE A 92 -7.15 16.97 -30.16
N LYS A 93 -6.62 16.60 -31.33
CA LYS A 93 -6.65 15.21 -31.80
C LYS A 93 -6.00 14.25 -30.80
N LYS A 94 -4.83 14.61 -30.24
CA LYS A 94 -4.13 13.79 -29.25
C LYS A 94 -4.91 13.64 -27.95
N GLU A 95 -5.64 14.68 -27.51
CA GLU A 95 -6.48 14.64 -26.30
C GLU A 95 -7.78 13.86 -26.50
N ILE A 96 -8.49 14.09 -27.62
CA ILE A 96 -9.76 13.38 -27.93
C ILE A 96 -9.53 11.91 -28.22
N TYR A 97 -8.47 11.61 -28.95
CA TYR A 97 -8.08 10.27 -29.36
C TYR A 97 -6.75 9.86 -28.70
N LYS A 98 -6.47 10.39 -27.49
CA LYS A 98 -5.57 9.63 -26.64
C LYS A 98 -6.07 8.20 -26.79
N PRO A 99 -5.23 7.22 -27.20
CA PRO A 99 -5.62 5.88 -26.92
C PRO A 99 -6.00 5.96 -25.44
N THR A 100 -7.20 5.64 -25.08
CA THR A 100 -7.47 5.03 -23.81
C THR A 100 -6.48 3.87 -23.86
N SER A 101 -5.26 4.15 -23.41
CA SER A 101 -4.32 3.09 -23.19
C SER A 101 -5.17 2.14 -22.37
N LYS A 102 -5.40 0.96 -22.87
CA LYS A 102 -6.00 -0.11 -22.10
C LYS A 102 -4.97 -0.46 -21.04
N LEU A 103 -4.55 0.57 -20.25
CA LEU A 103 -3.71 0.37 -19.10
C LEU A 103 -4.53 -0.54 -18.21
N THR A 104 -4.10 -1.77 -18.15
CA THR A 104 -4.71 -2.77 -17.31
C THR A 104 -4.48 -2.40 -15.86
N PHE A 105 -5.21 -3.00 -14.96
CA PHE A 105 -4.95 -2.87 -13.55
C PHE A 105 -3.50 -3.26 -13.19
N PHE A 106 -2.95 -4.26 -13.90
CA PHE A 106 -1.58 -4.72 -13.66
C PHE A 106 -0.51 -3.77 -14.18
N ASP A 107 -0.77 -3.01 -15.24
CA ASP A 107 0.17 -1.96 -15.70
C ASP A 107 0.34 -0.89 -14.61
N PHE A 108 -0.76 -0.46 -13.98
CA PHE A 108 -0.72 0.44 -12.82
C PHE A 108 -0.08 -0.17 -11.58
N ALA A 109 -0.27 -1.48 -11.38
CA ALA A 109 0.35 -2.21 -10.29
C ALA A 109 1.86 -2.30 -10.45
N ASP A 110 2.35 -2.56 -11.66
CA ASP A 110 3.77 -2.63 -11.99
C ASP A 110 4.43 -1.26 -11.81
N GLU A 111 3.85 -0.17 -12.34
CA GLU A 111 4.31 1.19 -12.08
C GLU A 111 4.35 1.54 -10.57
N HIS A 112 3.38 1.05 -9.80
CA HIS A 112 3.37 1.23 -8.35
C HIS A 112 4.53 0.50 -7.69
N LEU A 113 4.82 -0.75 -8.09
CA LEU A 113 5.95 -1.51 -7.55
C LEU A 113 7.29 -0.87 -7.92
N GLU A 114 7.46 -0.43 -9.16
CA GLU A 114 8.66 0.28 -9.63
C GLU A 114 8.90 1.56 -8.80
N ALA A 115 7.84 2.35 -8.55
CA ALA A 115 7.94 3.53 -7.71
C ALA A 115 8.36 3.21 -6.27
N LEU A 116 7.83 2.13 -5.68
CA LEU A 116 8.22 1.68 -4.34
C LEU A 116 9.68 1.22 -4.29
N GLU A 117 10.17 0.57 -5.33
CA GLU A 117 11.57 0.15 -5.45
C GLU A 117 12.49 1.36 -5.60
N ALA A 118 12.17 2.29 -6.48
CA ALA A 118 12.93 3.55 -6.67
C ALA A 118 13.00 4.39 -5.39
N GLU A 119 11.95 4.37 -4.57
CA GLU A 119 11.91 5.03 -3.26
C GLU A 119 12.55 4.22 -2.13
N ASN A 120 13.18 3.08 -2.42
CA ASN A 120 13.75 2.15 -1.43
C ASN A 120 12.74 1.66 -0.37
N LYS A 121 11.45 1.63 -0.69
CA LYS A 121 10.37 1.11 0.17
C LYS A 121 10.23 -0.41 0.05
N ILE A 122 11.33 -1.14 0.22
CA ILE A 122 11.46 -2.58 -0.06
C ILE A 122 10.44 -3.44 0.69
N ASN A 123 10.16 -3.11 1.96
CA ASN A 123 9.16 -3.85 2.74
C ASN A 123 7.75 -3.73 2.14
N ARG A 124 7.37 -2.52 1.69
CA ARG A 124 6.06 -2.28 1.07
C ARG A 124 5.99 -2.94 -0.30
N HIS A 125 7.05 -2.80 -1.11
CA HIS A 125 7.19 -3.49 -2.39
C HIS A 125 6.97 -5.01 -2.25
N SER A 126 7.69 -5.66 -1.32
CA SER A 126 7.56 -7.11 -1.07
C SER A 126 6.13 -7.51 -0.65
N THR A 127 5.48 -6.69 0.17
CA THR A 127 4.11 -6.95 0.64
C THR A 127 3.10 -6.78 -0.49
N ASP A 128 3.16 -5.68 -1.22
CA ASP A 128 2.22 -5.37 -2.30
C ASP A 128 2.38 -6.34 -3.47
N SER A 129 3.62 -6.72 -3.81
CA SER A 129 3.91 -7.76 -4.81
C SER A 129 3.27 -9.11 -4.44
N ALA A 130 3.38 -9.52 -3.16
CA ALA A 130 2.72 -10.74 -2.69
C ALA A 130 1.18 -10.65 -2.79
N TRP A 131 0.59 -9.49 -2.49
CA TRP A 131 -0.85 -9.29 -2.62
C TRP A 131 -1.31 -9.25 -4.09
N LEU A 132 -0.53 -8.66 -4.99
CA LEU A 132 -0.82 -8.68 -6.43
C LEU A 132 -0.78 -10.10 -6.99
N SER A 133 0.11 -10.96 -6.48
CA SER A 133 0.15 -12.36 -6.90
C SER A 133 -1.14 -13.13 -6.59
N TYR A 134 -1.89 -12.77 -5.53
CA TYR A 134 -3.20 -13.36 -5.28
C TYR A 134 -4.24 -12.92 -6.31
N ILE A 135 -4.18 -11.65 -6.75
CA ILE A 135 -5.09 -11.12 -7.78
C ILE A 135 -4.80 -11.82 -9.11
N GLU A 136 -3.54 -11.93 -9.48
CA GLU A 136 -3.10 -12.59 -10.71
C GLU A 136 -3.53 -14.07 -10.75
N LYS A 137 -3.33 -14.81 -9.65
CA LYS A 137 -3.77 -16.20 -9.52
C LYS A 137 -5.29 -16.35 -9.63
N TYR A 138 -6.05 -15.43 -9.07
CA TYR A 138 -7.51 -15.43 -9.15
C TYR A 138 -7.99 -15.18 -10.58
N CYS A 139 -7.42 -14.21 -11.27
CA CYS A 139 -7.79 -13.86 -12.64
C CYS A 139 -7.23 -14.83 -13.69
N LYS A 140 -6.21 -15.64 -13.34
CA LYS A 140 -5.45 -16.52 -14.25
C LYS A 140 -4.81 -15.79 -15.44
N ALA A 141 -4.77 -14.47 -15.40
CA ALA A 141 -4.23 -13.61 -16.45
C ALA A 141 -3.87 -12.21 -15.92
N ARG A 142 -3.00 -11.50 -16.64
CA ARG A 142 -2.59 -10.13 -16.30
C ARG A 142 -3.32 -9.05 -17.11
N HIS A 143 -4.41 -9.38 -17.76
CA HIS A 143 -5.22 -8.38 -18.52
C HIS A 143 -6.48 -7.91 -17.84
N LEU A 144 -6.51 -7.91 -16.49
CA LEU A 144 -7.61 -7.38 -15.71
C LEU A 144 -7.75 -5.88 -15.95
N THR A 145 -8.89 -5.44 -16.44
CA THR A 145 -9.21 -4.01 -16.60
C THR A 145 -9.87 -3.46 -15.34
N PHE A 146 -9.78 -2.14 -15.13
CA PHE A 146 -10.49 -1.50 -14.01
C PHE A 146 -12.01 -1.64 -14.09
N GLN A 147 -12.57 -1.79 -15.30
CA GLN A 147 -14.00 -1.99 -15.51
C GLN A 147 -14.50 -3.35 -15.00
N GLU A 148 -13.65 -4.37 -15.04
CA GLU A 148 -13.96 -5.71 -14.56
C GLU A 148 -13.89 -5.82 -13.04
N ILE A 149 -13.25 -4.86 -12.36
CA ILE A 149 -13.16 -4.84 -10.90
C ILE A 149 -14.37 -4.09 -10.32
N ASP A 150 -15.52 -4.68 -10.41
CA ASP A 150 -16.76 -4.21 -9.80
C ASP A 150 -16.98 -4.75 -8.37
N GLU A 151 -18.08 -4.40 -7.74
CA GLU A 151 -18.43 -4.88 -6.41
C GLU A 151 -18.59 -6.42 -6.37
N ARG A 152 -19.14 -7.02 -7.41
CA ARG A 152 -19.32 -8.46 -7.53
C ARG A 152 -17.98 -9.19 -7.61
N PHE A 153 -17.05 -8.64 -8.39
CA PHE A 153 -15.67 -9.14 -8.44
C PHE A 153 -15.05 -9.11 -7.05
N LEU A 154 -15.11 -7.98 -6.33
CA LEU A 154 -14.50 -7.83 -5.00
C LEU A 154 -15.09 -8.80 -3.97
N LYS A 155 -16.41 -9.01 -3.99
CA LYS A 155 -17.07 -10.01 -3.12
C LYS A 155 -16.60 -11.43 -3.40
N LYS A 156 -16.56 -11.85 -4.66
CA LYS A 156 -16.07 -13.19 -5.06
C LYS A 156 -14.59 -13.35 -4.76
N PHE A 157 -13.78 -12.33 -5.04
CA PHE A 157 -12.35 -12.36 -4.74
C PHE A 157 -12.08 -12.46 -3.23
N LYS A 158 -12.85 -11.75 -2.40
CA LYS A 158 -12.77 -11.92 -0.93
C LYS A 158 -13.03 -13.38 -0.50
N ILE A 159 -14.04 -14.02 -1.07
CA ILE A 159 -14.34 -15.43 -0.79
C ILE A 159 -13.16 -16.32 -1.18
N TYR A 160 -12.57 -16.09 -2.36
CA TYR A 160 -11.37 -16.82 -2.80
C TYR A 160 -10.18 -16.62 -1.86
N LEU A 161 -9.90 -15.38 -1.43
CA LEU A 161 -8.80 -15.10 -0.49
C LEU A 161 -8.96 -15.84 0.83
N LYS A 162 -10.18 -15.93 1.35
CA LYS A 162 -10.47 -16.60 2.62
C LYS A 162 -10.56 -18.11 2.48
N GLY A 163 -11.29 -18.60 1.50
CA GLY A 163 -11.53 -20.03 1.30
C GLY A 163 -10.32 -20.74 0.68
N THR A 164 -9.94 -20.33 -0.52
CA THR A 164 -8.87 -21.02 -1.28
C THR A 164 -7.47 -20.68 -0.76
N CYS A 165 -7.21 -19.41 -0.44
CA CYS A 165 -5.89 -18.96 0.03
C CYS A 165 -5.73 -19.03 1.54
N SER A 166 -6.77 -19.36 2.29
CA SER A 166 -6.76 -19.46 3.77
C SER A 166 -6.24 -18.19 4.47
N LEU A 167 -6.47 -17.02 3.88
CA LEU A 167 -6.04 -15.76 4.48
C LEU A 167 -6.99 -15.31 5.59
N THR A 168 -6.40 -14.63 6.60
CA THR A 168 -7.22 -13.97 7.62
C THR A 168 -8.03 -12.83 7.03
N GLU A 169 -9.15 -12.47 7.68
CA GLU A 169 -9.99 -11.33 7.27
C GLU A 169 -9.17 -10.06 7.15
N THR A 170 -8.28 -9.79 8.13
CA THR A 170 -7.38 -8.62 8.10
C THR A 170 -6.48 -8.60 6.87
N THR A 171 -5.90 -9.75 6.51
CA THR A 171 -5.04 -9.83 5.31
C THR A 171 -5.86 -9.63 4.04
N ALA A 172 -7.04 -10.25 3.93
CA ALA A 172 -7.94 -10.07 2.79
C ALA A 172 -8.35 -8.59 2.64
N MET A 173 -8.67 -7.91 3.74
CA MET A 173 -9.00 -6.47 3.69
C MET A 173 -7.80 -5.61 3.28
N ASN A 174 -6.59 -5.96 3.68
CA ASN A 174 -5.38 -5.26 3.22
C ASN A 174 -5.16 -5.40 1.70
N VAL A 175 -5.45 -6.56 1.12
CA VAL A 175 -5.45 -6.73 -0.34
C VAL A 175 -6.47 -5.80 -1.01
N MET A 176 -7.68 -5.66 -0.43
CA MET A 176 -8.69 -4.71 -0.92
C MET A 176 -8.23 -3.25 -0.81
N VAL A 177 -7.47 -2.91 0.26
CA VAL A 177 -6.86 -1.57 0.40
C VAL A 177 -5.86 -1.31 -0.72
N LEU A 178 -5.07 -2.29 -1.16
CA LEU A 178 -4.18 -2.13 -2.30
C LEU A 178 -4.95 -1.89 -3.61
N ILE A 179 -6.00 -2.67 -3.88
CA ILE A 179 -6.87 -2.45 -5.04
C ILE A 179 -7.44 -1.02 -5.01
N ARG A 180 -7.94 -0.58 -3.86
CA ARG A 180 -8.47 0.77 -3.66
C ARG A 180 -7.42 1.86 -3.92
N LEU A 181 -6.19 1.65 -3.48
CA LEU A 181 -5.08 2.58 -3.71
C LEU A 181 -4.81 2.75 -5.20
N LEU A 182 -4.74 1.65 -5.95
CA LEU A 182 -4.50 1.67 -7.40
C LEU A 182 -5.66 2.34 -8.15
N PHE A 183 -6.91 2.08 -7.76
CA PHE A 183 -8.08 2.79 -8.31
C PHE A 183 -8.00 4.30 -8.09
N ASN A 184 -7.71 4.73 -6.86
CA ASN A 184 -7.60 6.16 -6.53
C ASN A 184 -6.50 6.85 -7.34
N ARG A 185 -5.37 6.15 -7.56
CA ARG A 185 -4.29 6.65 -8.40
C ARG A 185 -4.75 6.76 -9.87
N ALA A 186 -5.35 5.71 -10.43
CA ALA A 186 -5.85 5.70 -11.80
C ALA A 186 -6.92 6.79 -12.06
N ILE A 187 -7.78 7.05 -11.07
CA ILE A 187 -8.79 8.14 -11.15
C ILE A 187 -8.09 9.51 -11.09
N LYS A 188 -7.12 9.69 -10.19
CA LYS A 188 -6.35 10.94 -10.10
C LYS A 188 -5.62 11.24 -11.41
N ASP A 189 -5.06 10.22 -12.04
CA ASP A 189 -4.34 10.32 -13.31
C ASP A 189 -5.29 10.39 -14.53
N LYS A 190 -6.62 10.41 -14.28
CA LYS A 190 -7.69 10.52 -15.29
C LYS A 190 -7.71 9.37 -16.32
N VAL A 191 -7.18 8.21 -15.94
CA VAL A 191 -7.21 6.99 -16.77
C VAL A 191 -8.51 6.22 -16.54
N VAL A 192 -9.06 6.29 -15.33
CA VAL A 192 -10.31 5.62 -14.94
C VAL A 192 -11.34 6.66 -14.51
N SER A 193 -12.61 6.50 -14.95
CA SER A 193 -13.71 7.34 -14.50
C SER A 193 -14.08 7.03 -13.04
N LYS A 194 -14.43 8.08 -12.27
CA LYS A 194 -14.87 7.96 -10.87
C LYS A 194 -16.14 7.10 -10.73
N GLU A 195 -16.96 7.00 -11.75
CA GLU A 195 -18.18 6.17 -11.76
C GLU A 195 -17.87 4.67 -11.62
N LEU A 196 -16.71 4.24 -12.14
CA LEU A 196 -16.24 2.84 -12.05
C LEU A 196 -15.71 2.48 -10.67
N TYR A 197 -15.56 3.45 -9.76
CA TYR A 197 -15.00 3.20 -8.42
C TYR A 197 -15.89 2.27 -7.60
N PRO A 198 -15.39 1.06 -7.21
CA PRO A 198 -16.24 0.01 -6.64
C PRO A 198 -16.37 0.06 -5.11
N PHE A 199 -15.79 1.07 -4.46
CA PHE A 199 -15.78 1.19 -2.99
C PHE A 199 -16.65 2.35 -2.51
N GLY A 200 -17.18 2.27 -1.27
CA GLY A 200 -17.89 3.37 -0.62
C GLY A 200 -19.30 3.04 -0.17
N ALA A 201 -20.13 4.09 0.05
CA ALA A 201 -21.51 3.94 0.43
C ALA A 201 -22.32 3.25 -0.68
N GLY A 202 -23.10 2.23 -0.33
CA GLY A 202 -23.86 1.45 -1.31
C GLY A 202 -23.00 0.49 -2.17
N LYS A 203 -21.68 0.47 -2.00
CA LYS A 203 -20.73 -0.37 -2.72
C LYS A 203 -19.88 -1.20 -1.73
N PHE A 204 -18.79 -1.82 -2.21
CA PHE A 204 -17.93 -2.65 -1.36
C PHE A 204 -17.31 -1.82 -0.22
N LYS A 205 -17.53 -2.27 1.03
CA LYS A 205 -16.99 -1.64 2.24
C LYS A 205 -15.80 -2.44 2.76
N ILE A 206 -14.65 -1.77 2.97
CA ILE A 206 -13.51 -2.34 3.66
C ILE A 206 -13.73 -2.16 5.16
N LYS A 207 -13.99 -3.25 5.86
CA LYS A 207 -14.11 -3.28 7.32
C LYS A 207 -13.08 -4.25 7.88
N PHE A 208 -12.28 -3.77 8.82
CA PHE A 208 -11.35 -4.63 9.56
C PHE A 208 -12.06 -5.24 10.76
N PRO A 209 -11.78 -6.52 11.07
CA PRO A 209 -12.28 -7.13 12.30
C PRO A 209 -11.61 -6.47 13.51
N GLU A 210 -12.30 -6.48 14.61
CA GLU A 210 -11.69 -6.15 15.90
C GLU A 210 -10.65 -7.20 16.25
N THR A 211 -9.52 -6.77 16.77
CA THR A 211 -8.41 -7.63 17.16
C THR A 211 -8.06 -7.37 18.60
N THR A 212 -8.12 -8.39 19.43
CA THR A 212 -7.57 -8.33 20.78
C THR A 212 -6.05 -8.34 20.72
N LYS A 213 -5.43 -7.37 21.39
CA LYS A 213 -3.98 -7.35 21.55
C LYS A 213 -3.63 -8.03 22.85
N THR A 214 -2.70 -8.97 22.80
CA THR A 214 -2.25 -9.71 23.97
C THR A 214 -0.86 -9.22 24.37
N GLY A 215 -0.72 -8.69 25.59
CA GLY A 215 0.57 -8.39 26.22
C GLY A 215 0.87 -9.41 27.31
N LEU A 216 2.15 -9.52 27.69
CA LEU A 216 2.56 -10.26 28.87
C LEU A 216 2.30 -9.41 30.12
N THR A 217 1.94 -10.05 31.22
CA THR A 217 1.87 -9.45 32.55
C THR A 217 3.28 -9.29 33.14
N GLY A 218 3.40 -8.51 34.22
CA GLY A 218 4.70 -8.36 34.92
C GLY A 218 5.26 -9.70 35.40
N LYS A 219 4.41 -10.61 35.92
CA LYS A 219 4.80 -11.96 36.34
C LYS A 219 5.32 -12.80 35.17
N GLU A 220 4.65 -12.76 34.01
CA GLU A 220 5.11 -13.49 32.84
C GLU A 220 6.44 -12.94 32.28
N ILE A 221 6.65 -11.60 32.37
CA ILE A 221 7.93 -10.98 31.96
C ILE A 221 9.05 -11.41 32.90
N GLN A 222 8.80 -11.44 34.20
CA GLN A 222 9.75 -11.91 35.19
C GLN A 222 10.09 -13.38 34.95
N ALA A 223 9.12 -14.24 34.75
CA ALA A 223 9.33 -15.64 34.40
C ALA A 223 10.14 -15.79 33.12
N LEU A 224 9.86 -14.98 32.09
CA LEU A 224 10.64 -14.99 30.84
C LEU A 224 12.11 -14.56 31.07
N ALA A 225 12.33 -13.53 31.89
CA ALA A 225 13.67 -12.97 32.17
C ALA A 225 14.55 -13.88 33.05
N THR A 226 13.93 -14.78 33.81
CA THR A 226 14.63 -15.66 34.78
C THR A 226 14.80 -17.10 34.30
N VAL A 227 14.40 -17.40 33.04
CA VAL A 227 14.59 -18.75 32.47
C VAL A 227 16.07 -19.13 32.48
N SER A 228 16.39 -20.26 33.09
CA SER A 228 17.71 -20.88 33.10
C SER A 228 17.97 -21.71 31.83
N GLU A 229 19.20 -22.15 31.68
CA GLU A 229 19.66 -23.09 30.64
C GLU A 229 19.38 -22.64 29.21
N LEU A 230 19.57 -21.34 28.96
CA LEU A 230 19.49 -20.77 27.61
C LEU A 230 20.80 -20.97 26.86
N THR A 231 20.73 -21.38 25.61
CA THR A 231 21.88 -21.29 24.69
C THR A 231 22.24 -19.83 24.46
N ASP A 232 23.47 -19.53 24.03
CA ASP A 232 23.92 -18.16 23.75
C ASP A 232 23.00 -17.43 22.76
N MET A 233 22.51 -18.14 21.75
CA MET A 233 21.60 -17.59 20.76
C MET A 233 20.22 -17.29 21.34
N GLU A 234 19.73 -18.11 22.25
CA GLU A 234 18.48 -17.86 22.96
C GLU A 234 18.60 -16.69 23.93
N LYS A 235 19.72 -16.68 24.71
CA LYS A 235 20.05 -15.57 25.60
C LYS A 235 20.17 -14.25 24.86
N HIS A 236 20.83 -14.25 23.70
CA HIS A 236 20.90 -13.09 22.82
C HIS A 236 19.51 -12.63 22.38
N SER A 237 18.66 -13.55 21.92
CA SER A 237 17.29 -13.22 21.47
C SER A 237 16.44 -12.66 22.62
N LEU A 238 16.60 -13.18 23.83
CA LEU A 238 15.94 -12.68 25.04
C LEU A 238 16.45 -11.27 25.40
N ASN A 239 17.77 -11.04 25.33
CA ASN A 239 18.35 -9.72 25.56
C ASN A 239 17.80 -8.66 24.62
N VAL A 240 17.68 -8.97 23.32
CA VAL A 240 17.09 -8.06 22.32
C VAL A 240 15.62 -7.78 22.64
N TRP A 241 14.87 -8.78 23.11
CA TRP A 241 13.48 -8.63 23.50
C TRP A 241 13.34 -7.77 24.77
N LEU A 242 14.13 -8.05 25.81
CA LEU A 242 14.15 -7.28 27.06
C LEU A 242 14.60 -5.84 26.83
N PHE A 243 15.62 -5.62 25.99
CA PHE A 243 16.04 -4.29 25.56
C PHE A 243 14.89 -3.52 24.91
N SER A 244 14.15 -4.17 23.98
CA SER A 244 12.95 -3.60 23.39
C SER A 244 11.92 -3.21 24.46
N PHE A 245 11.63 -4.12 25.39
CA PHE A 245 10.64 -3.91 26.45
C PHE A 245 11.01 -2.73 27.37
N TYR A 246 12.23 -2.73 27.90
CA TYR A 246 12.70 -1.70 28.82
C TYR A 246 12.83 -0.31 28.20
N PHE A 247 13.00 -0.24 26.89
CA PHE A 247 12.92 1.01 26.13
C PHE A 247 11.51 1.28 25.56
N ALA A 248 10.50 1.13 26.42
CA ALA A 248 9.10 1.44 26.13
C ALA A 248 8.56 0.68 24.90
N GLY A 249 8.93 -0.58 24.72
CA GLY A 249 8.50 -1.37 23.57
C GLY A 249 9.09 -0.87 22.25
N MET A 250 10.35 -0.51 22.23
CA MET A 250 11.10 -0.10 21.04
C MET A 250 10.96 -1.15 19.93
N ARG A 251 10.70 -0.75 18.69
CA ARG A 251 10.55 -1.73 17.60
C ARG A 251 11.86 -2.44 17.33
N VAL A 252 11.81 -3.76 17.04
CA VAL A 252 13.00 -4.56 16.74
C VAL A 252 13.87 -3.94 15.64
N SER A 253 13.28 -3.33 14.62
CA SER A 253 14.03 -2.62 13.59
C SER A 253 14.87 -1.47 14.16
N ASP A 254 14.37 -0.77 15.18
CA ASP A 254 15.07 0.35 15.81
C ASP A 254 16.11 -0.18 16.80
N VAL A 255 15.80 -1.26 17.55
CA VAL A 255 16.75 -1.96 18.42
C VAL A 255 17.99 -2.38 17.65
N LEU A 256 17.83 -3.04 16.50
CA LEU A 256 18.93 -3.52 15.66
C LEU A 256 19.83 -2.39 15.10
N PHE A 257 19.29 -1.17 15.00
CA PHE A 257 20.03 0.01 14.53
C PHE A 257 20.59 0.86 15.66
N THR A 258 20.47 0.41 16.92
CA THR A 258 21.05 1.13 18.06
C THR A 258 22.57 1.03 18.04
N ARG A 259 23.25 2.16 18.23
CA ARG A 259 24.70 2.29 18.24
C ARG A 259 25.19 2.73 19.60
N TRP A 260 26.42 2.38 19.94
CA TRP A 260 27.07 2.82 21.17
C TRP A 260 27.18 4.35 21.26
N SER A 261 27.42 5.05 20.15
CA SER A 261 27.46 6.51 20.06
C SER A 261 26.14 7.20 20.46
N LYS A 262 25.06 6.45 20.60
CA LYS A 262 23.75 6.97 21.03
C LYS A 262 23.50 6.78 22.52
N ILE A 263 24.47 6.21 23.25
CA ILE A 263 24.45 6.04 24.70
C ILE A 263 25.41 7.03 25.32
N TYR A 264 24.89 8.09 25.93
CA TYR A 264 25.63 9.08 26.69
C TYR A 264 24.75 9.72 27.76
N ASP A 265 25.35 10.34 28.78
CA ASP A 265 24.64 10.96 29.92
C ASP A 265 23.66 10.01 30.62
N GLY A 266 23.99 8.69 30.71
CA GLY A 266 23.09 7.69 31.28
C GLY A 266 21.78 7.49 30.52
N ARG A 267 21.75 7.88 29.25
CA ARG A 267 20.53 7.85 28.42
C ARG A 267 20.79 7.27 27.05
N LEU A 268 19.75 6.67 26.46
CA LEU A 268 19.71 6.30 25.05
C LEU A 268 19.05 7.41 24.24
N HIS A 269 19.77 7.98 23.30
CA HIS A 269 19.30 8.99 22.36
C HIS A 269 19.12 8.37 20.99
N TYR A 270 17.89 8.23 20.52
CA TYR A 270 17.66 7.61 19.23
C TYR A 270 16.53 8.25 18.44
N ARG A 271 16.61 8.13 17.11
CA ARG A 271 15.58 8.57 16.18
C ARG A 271 14.82 7.34 15.66
N MET A 272 13.49 7.36 15.79
CA MET A 272 12.67 6.24 15.35
C MET A 272 12.66 6.14 13.81
N GLY A 273 12.94 4.97 13.27
CA GLY A 273 13.01 4.74 11.83
C GLY A 273 11.68 4.97 11.08
N LYS A 274 10.54 4.73 11.73
CA LYS A 274 9.23 4.84 11.07
C LYS A 274 8.75 6.29 10.85
N ASN A 275 9.03 7.22 11.77
CA ASN A 275 8.51 8.59 11.73
C ASN A 275 9.53 9.67 12.09
N SER A 276 10.82 9.29 12.15
CA SER A 276 11.98 10.16 12.40
C SER A 276 11.91 11.02 13.69
N LYS A 277 11.02 10.70 14.65
CA LYS A 277 10.93 11.43 15.92
C LYS A 277 12.09 11.07 16.84
N LEU A 278 12.75 12.08 17.42
CA LEU A 278 13.82 11.93 18.40
C LEU A 278 13.24 11.62 19.79
N LEU A 279 13.92 10.78 20.56
CA LEU A 279 13.62 10.51 21.96
C LEU A 279 14.90 10.27 22.73
N SER A 280 14.88 10.65 24.01
CA SER A 280 15.91 10.31 24.97
C SER A 280 15.26 9.57 26.14
N LEU A 281 15.74 8.37 26.43
CA LEU A 281 15.24 7.54 27.54
C LEU A 281 16.40 7.21 28.49
N LYS A 282 16.15 7.34 29.81
CA LYS A 282 17.09 6.90 30.85
C LYS A 282 17.37 5.40 30.66
N ILE A 283 18.60 4.98 30.88
CA ILE A 283 19.00 3.58 30.85
C ILE A 283 18.65 2.95 32.19
N PRO A 284 17.74 1.95 32.25
CA PRO A 284 17.46 1.21 33.45
C PRO A 284 18.62 0.25 33.80
N ALA A 285 18.80 -0.05 35.09
CA ALA A 285 19.85 -0.98 35.54
C ALA A 285 19.77 -2.37 34.86
N GLN A 286 18.59 -2.82 34.53
CA GLN A 286 18.38 -4.08 33.77
C GLN A 286 19.01 -4.02 32.36
N VAL A 287 18.97 -2.86 31.72
CA VAL A 287 19.57 -2.65 30.40
C VAL A 287 21.09 -2.53 30.51
N GLU A 288 21.63 -1.93 31.57
CA GLU A 288 23.06 -1.87 31.79
C GLU A 288 23.67 -3.29 31.84
N LYS A 289 23.02 -4.23 32.56
CA LYS A 289 23.40 -5.64 32.57
C LYS A 289 23.37 -6.31 31.19
N ILE A 290 22.43 -5.91 30.34
CA ILE A 290 22.40 -6.40 28.97
C ILE A 290 23.54 -5.79 28.17
N LEU A 291 23.76 -4.48 28.24
CA LEU A 291 24.83 -3.78 27.50
C LEU A 291 26.22 -4.35 27.83
N LEU A 292 26.52 -4.65 29.10
CA LEU A 292 27.77 -5.23 29.52
C LEU A 292 28.13 -6.53 28.78
N GLN A 293 27.15 -7.31 28.35
CA GLN A 293 27.38 -8.55 27.59
C GLN A 293 27.84 -8.30 26.15
N TYR A 294 27.72 -7.07 25.64
CA TYR A 294 28.10 -6.71 24.25
C TYR A 294 29.30 -5.75 24.18
N VAL A 295 29.82 -5.30 25.32
CA VAL A 295 30.96 -4.36 25.36
C VAL A 295 32.22 -4.97 24.72
N SER A 296 32.49 -6.24 24.94
CA SER A 296 33.65 -6.93 24.38
C SER A 296 33.63 -7.03 22.85
N ASP A 297 32.44 -6.98 22.25
CA ASP A 297 32.23 -7.03 20.78
C ASP A 297 32.18 -5.64 20.13
N ARG A 298 32.36 -4.56 20.93
CA ARG A 298 32.37 -3.17 20.46
C ARG A 298 33.71 -2.86 19.79
N ARG A 299 33.67 -2.44 18.54
CA ARG A 299 34.84 -2.08 17.73
C ARG A 299 35.21 -0.60 17.83
N ASN A 300 34.20 0.25 17.88
CA ASN A 300 34.32 1.70 17.99
C ASN A 300 33.02 2.30 18.54
N ASP A 301 32.99 3.60 18.76
CA ASP A 301 31.84 4.30 19.32
C ASP A 301 30.60 4.27 18.42
N ASP A 302 30.78 4.23 17.11
CA ASP A 302 29.67 4.20 16.15
C ASP A 302 29.25 2.79 15.74
N ASP A 303 29.81 1.74 16.39
CA ASP A 303 29.43 0.35 16.12
C ASP A 303 28.00 0.07 16.65
N PHE A 304 27.35 -0.91 16.03
CA PHE A 304 26.05 -1.37 16.50
C PHE A 304 26.21 -2.17 17.81
N ILE A 305 25.24 -2.00 18.72
CA ILE A 305 25.23 -2.77 19.99
C ILE A 305 25.02 -4.26 19.68
N PHE A 306 24.03 -4.56 18.82
CA PHE A 306 23.70 -5.94 18.45
C PHE A 306 24.35 -6.33 17.11
N PRO A 307 24.77 -7.62 16.96
CA PRO A 307 25.64 -8.03 15.86
C PRO A 307 24.98 -8.08 14.50
N GLU A 308 23.65 -8.14 14.41
CA GLU A 308 22.91 -8.42 13.16
C GLU A 308 23.20 -7.43 12.06
N MET A 309 23.41 -6.15 12.42
CA MET A 309 23.64 -5.08 11.44
C MET A 309 25.12 -4.77 11.21
N LYS A 310 26.05 -5.33 12.02
CA LYS A 310 27.51 -5.08 11.88
C LYS A 310 28.08 -5.50 10.53
N LYS A 311 27.50 -6.52 9.91
CA LYS A 311 27.88 -7.03 8.57
C LYS A 311 26.89 -6.65 7.47
N ALA A 312 26.03 -5.65 7.70
CA ALA A 312 25.06 -5.20 6.71
C ALA A 312 25.68 -4.14 5.78
N ASN A 313 25.37 -4.24 4.49
CA ASN A 313 25.61 -3.12 3.58
C ASN A 313 24.54 -2.05 3.82
N LEU A 314 24.91 -0.97 4.51
CA LEU A 314 23.98 0.09 4.90
C LEU A 314 23.55 0.98 3.72
N SER A 315 24.23 0.91 2.59
CA SER A 315 23.82 1.60 1.36
C SER A 315 22.85 0.77 0.52
N ASP A 316 22.66 -0.52 0.81
CA ASP A 316 21.72 -1.39 0.13
C ASP A 316 20.47 -1.66 0.98
N ALA A 317 19.36 -1.02 0.59
CA ALA A 317 18.07 -1.19 1.26
C ALA A 317 17.56 -2.65 1.23
N LYS A 318 17.89 -3.42 0.19
CA LYS A 318 17.50 -4.84 0.07
C LYS A 318 18.29 -5.71 1.07
N ASP A 319 19.57 -5.46 1.24
CA ASP A 319 20.39 -6.17 2.24
C ASP A 319 19.91 -5.86 3.66
N ILE A 320 19.70 -4.59 3.98
CA ILE A 320 19.13 -4.16 5.25
C ILE A 320 17.78 -4.86 5.52
N TYR A 321 16.88 -4.87 4.55
CA TYR A 321 15.58 -5.53 4.68
C TYR A 321 15.73 -7.03 4.96
N ARG A 322 16.56 -7.71 4.17
CA ARG A 322 16.83 -9.14 4.30
C ARG A 322 17.38 -9.49 5.69
N LYS A 323 18.40 -8.76 6.17
CA LYS A 323 19.01 -9.00 7.46
C LYS A 323 18.04 -8.79 8.62
N LYS A 324 17.27 -7.70 8.61
CA LYS A 324 16.22 -7.46 9.60
C LYS A 324 15.16 -8.57 9.61
N LYS A 325 14.74 -9.05 8.45
CA LYS A 325 13.74 -10.11 8.32
C LYS A 325 14.25 -11.43 8.88
N VAL A 326 15.49 -11.79 8.55
CA VAL A 326 16.16 -13.02 9.05
C VAL A 326 16.34 -12.95 10.56
N ALA A 327 16.86 -11.83 11.08
CA ALA A 327 17.06 -11.63 12.52
C ALA A 327 15.73 -11.74 13.29
N ASN A 328 14.70 -11.01 12.85
CA ASN A 328 13.39 -11.05 13.49
C ASN A 328 12.77 -12.46 13.49
N LYS A 329 12.95 -13.24 12.41
CA LYS A 329 12.50 -14.63 12.36
C LYS A 329 13.23 -15.48 13.40
N LYS A 330 14.57 -15.42 13.45
CA LYS A 330 15.38 -16.18 14.42
C LYS A 330 15.00 -15.83 15.86
N PHE A 331 14.86 -14.55 16.18
CA PHE A 331 14.42 -14.13 17.52
C PHE A 331 13.06 -14.71 17.88
N ASN A 332 12.09 -14.64 16.97
CA ASN A 332 10.76 -15.19 17.22
C ASN A 332 10.79 -16.72 17.43
N ASP A 333 11.62 -17.43 16.68
CA ASP A 333 11.78 -18.88 16.82
C ASP A 333 12.40 -19.24 18.19
N HIS A 334 13.41 -18.47 18.66
CA HIS A 334 14.00 -18.66 19.99
C HIS A 334 13.03 -18.25 21.11
N LEU A 335 12.38 -17.09 20.99
CA LEU A 335 11.39 -16.61 21.97
C LEU A 335 10.24 -17.61 22.18
N LYS A 336 9.81 -18.30 21.12
CA LYS A 336 8.81 -19.36 21.23
C LYS A 336 9.28 -20.50 22.12
N LYS A 337 10.57 -20.91 22.02
CA LYS A 337 11.17 -21.96 22.85
C LYS A 337 11.30 -21.51 24.31
N ILE A 338 11.81 -20.27 24.52
CA ILE A 338 12.00 -19.67 25.84
C ILE A 338 10.65 -19.53 26.56
N ALA A 339 9.62 -19.02 25.87
CA ALA A 339 8.27 -18.89 26.42
C ALA A 339 7.69 -20.23 26.88
N LYS A 340 7.90 -21.31 26.11
CA LYS A 340 7.49 -22.66 26.49
C LYS A 340 8.18 -23.11 27.78
N ARG A 341 9.51 -22.87 27.94
CA ARG A 341 10.26 -23.20 29.19
C ARG A 341 9.80 -22.33 30.35
N ALA A 342 9.44 -21.07 30.12
CA ALA A 342 8.88 -20.16 31.11
C ALA A 342 7.44 -20.50 31.53
N GLY A 343 6.81 -21.52 30.96
CA GLY A 343 5.39 -21.85 31.21
C GLY A 343 4.37 -20.86 30.63
N ILE A 344 4.81 -19.98 29.70
CA ILE A 344 3.95 -18.94 29.10
C ILE A 344 3.19 -19.52 27.93
N GLN A 345 1.84 -19.56 28.04
CA GLN A 345 0.95 -20.08 27.00
C GLN A 345 0.75 -19.09 25.85
N LYS A 346 0.95 -17.78 26.11
CA LYS A 346 0.81 -16.73 25.12
C LYS A 346 1.91 -16.81 24.05
N LYS A 347 1.56 -16.48 22.80
CA LYS A 347 2.56 -16.40 21.72
C LYS A 347 3.51 -15.23 21.97
N VAL A 348 4.77 -15.51 22.31
CA VAL A 348 5.80 -14.49 22.48
C VAL A 348 6.54 -14.25 21.17
N THR A 349 6.57 -13.00 20.72
CA THR A 349 7.31 -12.52 19.54
C THR A 349 7.99 -11.20 19.88
N MET A 350 8.91 -10.73 19.03
CA MET A 350 9.54 -9.41 19.22
C MET A 350 8.52 -8.27 19.39
N HIS A 351 7.42 -8.33 18.69
CA HIS A 351 6.39 -7.28 18.78
C HIS A 351 5.60 -7.32 20.10
N ILE A 352 5.55 -8.47 20.75
CA ILE A 352 4.87 -8.62 22.05
C ILE A 352 5.58 -7.81 23.15
N ALA A 353 6.90 -7.54 23.05
CA ALA A 353 7.58 -6.63 23.97
C ALA A 353 6.86 -5.27 24.04
N ARG A 354 6.45 -4.74 22.87
CA ARG A 354 5.70 -3.49 22.81
C ARG A 354 4.26 -3.61 23.33
N HIS A 355 3.59 -4.72 23.03
CA HIS A 355 2.25 -4.97 23.58
C HIS A 355 2.29 -5.15 25.09
N SER A 356 3.30 -5.84 25.61
CA SER A 356 3.51 -6.04 27.07
C SER A 356 3.76 -4.72 27.80
N PHE A 357 4.62 -3.85 27.22
CA PHE A 357 4.81 -2.51 27.78
C PHE A 357 3.49 -1.73 27.80
N GLY A 358 2.71 -1.76 26.72
CA GLY A 358 1.41 -1.08 26.63
C GLY A 358 0.38 -1.65 27.61
N ASN A 359 0.38 -2.97 27.81
CA ASN A 359 -0.50 -3.62 28.79
C ASN A 359 -0.23 -3.16 30.21
N ILE A 360 1.04 -3.13 30.63
CA ILE A 360 1.43 -2.66 31.96
C ILE A 360 1.24 -1.13 32.10
N ALA A 361 1.51 -0.40 31.03
CA ALA A 361 1.40 1.05 31.02
C ALA A 361 -0.05 1.54 31.03
N ALA A 362 -1.01 0.72 30.57
CA ALA A 362 -2.40 1.13 30.45
C ALA A 362 -2.97 1.59 31.81
N ASP A 363 -2.67 0.85 32.88
CA ASP A 363 -3.16 1.14 34.23
C ASP A 363 -2.27 2.12 35.01
N ASN A 364 -1.05 2.45 34.52
CA ASN A 364 -0.05 3.20 35.27
C ASN A 364 0.41 4.50 34.61
N ILE A 365 0.11 4.71 33.32
CA ILE A 365 0.64 5.84 32.56
C ILE A 365 -0.48 6.56 31.81
N HIS A 366 -0.57 7.87 32.00
CA HIS A 366 -1.53 8.70 31.27
C HIS A 366 -1.36 8.56 29.74
N PRO A 367 -2.48 8.50 28.97
CA PRO A 367 -2.45 8.28 27.51
C PRO A 367 -1.51 9.21 26.73
N LEU A 368 -1.42 10.48 27.10
CA LEU A 368 -0.50 11.44 26.46
C LEU A 368 0.98 11.08 26.69
N MET A 369 1.32 10.55 27.87
CA MET A 369 2.68 10.09 28.13
C MET A 369 2.99 8.83 27.33
N LEU A 370 2.05 7.87 27.26
CA LEU A 370 2.21 6.69 26.41
C LEU A 370 2.29 7.07 24.93
N GLN A 371 1.52 8.04 24.48
CA GLN A 371 1.63 8.60 23.13
C GLN A 371 3.05 9.11 22.84
N LYS A 372 3.63 9.83 23.80
CA LYS A 372 4.99 10.38 23.70
C LYS A 372 6.03 9.26 23.65
N LEU A 373 5.94 8.27 24.53
CA LEU A 373 6.85 7.09 24.57
C LEU A 373 6.74 6.26 23.31
N TYR A 374 5.51 6.01 22.82
CA TYR A 374 5.23 5.25 21.60
C TYR A 374 5.43 6.07 20.32
N ARG A 375 5.54 7.41 20.47
CA ARG A 375 5.66 8.37 19.36
C ARG A 375 4.56 8.23 18.32
N HIS A 376 3.33 7.97 18.80
CA HIS A 376 2.20 7.98 17.90
C HIS A 376 1.95 9.41 17.40
N THR A 377 1.67 9.56 16.11
CA THR A 377 1.36 10.86 15.51
C THR A 377 -0.02 11.35 15.91
N ASP A 378 -0.94 10.42 16.20
CA ASP A 378 -2.31 10.69 16.56
C ASP A 378 -2.63 10.04 17.92
N LEU A 379 -3.22 10.83 18.82
CA LEU A 379 -3.66 10.40 20.16
C LEU A 379 -4.71 9.28 20.06
N LYS A 380 -5.61 9.34 19.06
CA LYS A 380 -6.61 8.29 18.81
C LYS A 380 -5.98 6.91 18.65
N THR A 381 -4.80 6.85 18.02
CA THR A 381 -4.04 5.59 17.90
C THR A 381 -3.61 5.07 19.28
N THR A 382 -3.25 5.95 20.21
CA THR A 382 -2.84 5.56 21.58
C THR A 382 -4.05 5.13 22.39
N ILE A 383 -5.13 5.90 22.34
CA ILE A 383 -6.38 5.57 23.03
C ILE A 383 -6.92 4.21 22.56
N ASN A 384 -7.02 4.00 21.25
CA ASN A 384 -7.43 2.71 20.69
C ASN A 384 -6.46 1.57 21.04
N TYR A 385 -5.20 1.90 21.30
CA TYR A 385 -4.20 0.92 21.74
C TYR A 385 -4.40 0.56 23.21
N GLN A 386 -4.58 1.54 24.09
CA GLN A 386 -4.84 1.32 25.53
C GLN A 386 -6.18 0.65 25.78
N ALA A 387 -7.24 1.02 25.07
CA ALA A 387 -8.57 0.44 25.20
C ALA A 387 -8.61 -1.11 25.08
N ASN A 388 -7.57 -1.72 24.50
CA ASN A 388 -7.43 -3.18 24.47
C ASN A 388 -6.83 -3.77 25.76
N PHE A 389 -6.39 -2.94 26.73
CA PHE A 389 -5.67 -3.38 27.93
C PHE A 389 -6.25 -2.82 29.23
N ILE A 390 -7.16 -1.84 29.16
CA ILE A 390 -7.81 -1.26 30.34
C ILE A 390 -8.93 -2.23 30.76
N HIS A 391 -8.58 -3.19 31.62
CA HIS A 391 -9.56 -4.11 32.21
C HIS A 391 -9.96 -3.64 33.60
N LYS A 392 -9.00 -3.16 34.41
CA LYS A 392 -9.20 -2.74 35.80
C LYS A 392 -10.19 -1.61 35.90
N ASP A 393 -10.00 -0.51 35.14
CA ASP A 393 -10.91 0.62 35.17
C ASP A 393 -12.34 0.26 34.74
N ALA A 394 -12.46 -0.71 33.80
CA ALA A 394 -13.76 -1.23 33.36
C ALA A 394 -14.42 -2.10 34.44
N ASP A 395 -13.63 -2.93 35.14
CA ASP A 395 -14.10 -3.77 36.24
C ASP A 395 -14.50 -2.89 37.44
N ASP A 396 -13.65 -1.91 37.82
CA ASP A 396 -13.94 -0.95 38.91
C ASP A 396 -15.20 -0.10 38.57
N ALA A 397 -15.35 0.32 37.32
CA ALA A 397 -16.55 1.02 36.86
C ALA A 397 -17.82 0.14 36.94
N LEU A 398 -17.68 -1.14 36.53
CA LEU A 398 -18.77 -2.10 36.62
C LEU A 398 -19.16 -2.34 38.10
N ASP A 399 -18.15 -2.56 38.95
CA ASP A 399 -18.37 -2.77 40.41
C ASP A 399 -19.03 -1.57 41.06
N SER A 400 -18.68 -0.34 40.66
CA SER A 400 -19.30 0.90 41.19
C SER A 400 -20.78 1.03 40.81
N VAL A 401 -21.23 0.33 39.75
CA VAL A 401 -22.64 0.35 39.32
C VAL A 401 -23.43 -0.84 39.93
N ILE A 402 -22.76 -1.96 40.21
CA ILE A 402 -23.42 -3.18 40.70
C ILE A 402 -23.50 -3.22 42.22
N ASN A 403 -22.48 -2.68 42.90
CA ASN A 403 -22.39 -2.67 44.36
C ASN A 403 -22.93 -1.35 44.93
N PHE A 404 -24.25 -1.15 44.91
CA PHE A 404 -24.93 -0.06 45.58
C PHE A 404 -25.64 -0.48 46.85
#